data_e0b2882d063cca5074e76741c754be9a
#
_entry.id   e0b2882d063cca5074e76741c754be9a
#
_cell.length_a   1.000
_cell.length_b   1.000
_cell.length_c   1.000
_cell.angle_alpha   90.00
_cell.angle_beta   90.00
_cell.angle_gamma   90.00
#
_symmetry.space_group_name_H-M   'P 1'
#
loop_
_entity.id
_entity.type
_entity.pdbx_description
1 polymer ?
#
loop_
_entity_poly.entity_id
_entity_poly.type
_entity_poly.pdbx_seq_one_letter_code
_entity_poly.pdbx_strand_id
1 'polypeptide(L)' 'MSTVELTRESDGPGLLETLAEHGLEGELVENHDQLVVEVPDCDEEQLTHAIEDWIRARELPFVPVRIDDCTFAVAPPAG' A
#
# COMPACT_ATOMS: atom_id res chain seq x y z
N MET A 1 4.68 5.77 -11.72
CA MET A 1 3.49 5.62 -10.84
C MET A 1 3.51 4.23 -10.21
N SER A 2 3.26 4.16 -8.93
CA SER A 2 3.22 2.88 -8.22
C SER A 2 1.81 2.60 -7.75
N THR A 3 1.47 1.33 -7.64
CA THR A 3 0.13 0.89 -7.24
C THR A 3 0.25 -0.10 -6.09
N VAL A 4 -0.60 0.04 -5.09
CA VAL A 4 -0.66 -0.89 -3.96
C VAL A 4 -2.03 -1.55 -3.95
N GLU A 5 -2.06 -2.87 -4.11
CA GLU A 5 -3.29 -3.64 -4.07
C GLU A 5 -3.62 -3.99 -2.63
N LEU A 6 -4.85 -3.71 -2.22
CA LEU A 6 -5.29 -3.92 -0.85
C LEU A 6 -6.16 -5.17 -0.75
N THR A 7 -6.00 -5.89 0.35
CA THR A 7 -6.78 -7.09 0.62
C THR A 7 -8.15 -6.74 1.20
N ARG A 8 -8.22 -5.64 1.99
CA ARG A 8 -9.46 -5.20 2.63
C ARG A 8 -9.71 -3.74 2.31
N GLU A 9 -10.97 -3.43 1.98
CA GLU A 9 -11.36 -2.04 1.68
C GLU A 9 -11.13 -1.10 2.86
N SER A 10 -11.30 -1.59 4.07
CA SER A 10 -11.16 -0.77 5.27
C SER A 10 -9.73 -0.29 5.50
N ASP A 11 -8.76 -0.88 4.82
CA ASP A 11 -7.35 -0.52 4.99
C ASP A 11 -6.95 0.70 4.16
N GLY A 12 -7.76 1.07 3.16
CA GLY A 12 -7.42 2.17 2.26
C GLY A 12 -7.16 3.50 2.95
N PRO A 13 -8.12 4.01 3.73
CA PRO A 13 -7.92 5.31 4.39
C PRO A 13 -6.71 5.33 5.32
N GLY A 14 -6.45 4.24 6.03
CA GLY A 14 -5.30 4.13 6.91
C GLY A 14 -3.99 4.19 6.17
N LEU A 15 -3.90 3.50 5.03
CA LEU A 15 -2.71 3.54 4.21
C LEU A 15 -2.49 4.94 3.63
N LEU A 16 -3.55 5.60 3.16
CA LEU A 16 -3.44 6.97 2.65
C LEU A 16 -2.90 7.92 3.71
N GLU A 17 -3.36 7.78 4.94
CA GLU A 17 -2.90 8.60 6.05
C GLU A 17 -1.41 8.39 6.30
N THR A 18 -0.97 7.14 6.31
CA THR A 18 0.45 6.81 6.50
C THR A 18 1.30 7.34 5.36
N LEU A 19 0.83 7.22 4.13
CA LEU A 19 1.54 7.77 2.98
C LEU A 19 1.72 9.28 3.12
N ALA A 20 0.69 9.99 3.56
CA ALA A 20 0.77 11.43 3.78
C ALA A 20 1.82 11.76 4.83
N GLU A 21 1.94 10.97 5.88
CA GLU A 21 2.97 11.16 6.91
C GLU A 21 4.37 11.00 6.35
N HIS A 22 4.53 10.22 5.29
CA HIS A 22 5.81 10.04 4.61
C HIS A 22 6.02 11.02 3.46
N GLY A 23 5.11 11.98 3.31
CA GLY A 23 5.21 12.96 2.23
C GLY A 23 4.80 12.43 0.86
N LEU A 24 4.07 11.33 0.84
CA LEU A 24 3.58 10.73 -0.39
C LEU A 24 2.09 11.02 -0.57
N GLU A 25 1.70 11.26 -1.82
CA GLU A 25 0.29 11.45 -2.15
C GLU A 25 -0.23 10.18 -2.79
N GLY A 26 -1.30 9.64 -2.23
CA GLY A 26 -1.96 8.46 -2.77
C GLY A 26 -3.41 8.74 -3.10
N GLU A 27 -3.97 7.94 -3.98
CA GLU A 27 -5.37 8.04 -4.35
C GLU A 27 -6.00 6.63 -4.33
N LEU A 28 -7.18 6.52 -3.72
CA LEU A 28 -7.92 5.27 -3.72
C LEU A 28 -8.65 5.12 -5.04
N VAL A 29 -8.43 3.99 -5.69
CA VAL A 29 -9.08 3.67 -6.97
C VAL A 29 -9.68 2.28 -6.86
N GLU A 30 -10.93 2.14 -7.27
CA GLU A 30 -11.59 0.85 -7.33
C GLU A 30 -11.43 0.29 -8.75
N ASN A 31 -10.85 -0.89 -8.86
CA ASN A 31 -10.55 -1.50 -10.15
C ASN A 31 -10.96 -2.98 -10.12
N HIS A 32 -11.96 -3.36 -10.92
CA HIS A 32 -12.42 -4.75 -11.02
C HIS A 32 -12.70 -5.39 -9.66
N ASP A 33 -13.49 -4.71 -8.84
CA ASP A 33 -13.87 -5.15 -7.49
C ASP A 33 -12.69 -5.22 -6.51
N GLN A 34 -11.55 -4.67 -6.89
CA GLN A 34 -10.39 -4.59 -6.02
C GLN A 34 -10.05 -3.14 -5.73
N LEU A 35 -9.78 -2.83 -4.48
CA LEU A 35 -9.37 -1.50 -4.08
C LEU A 35 -7.86 -1.40 -4.17
N VAL A 36 -7.38 -0.39 -4.86
CA VAL A 36 -5.95 -0.13 -5.00
C VAL A 36 -5.65 1.31 -4.61
N VAL A 37 -4.43 1.55 -4.18
CA VAL A 37 -3.93 2.90 -3.92
C VAL A 37 -2.89 3.22 -5.00
N GLU A 38 -3.12 4.28 -5.75
CA GLU A 38 -2.18 4.75 -6.76
C GLU A 38 -1.34 5.87 -6.15
N VAL A 39 -0.03 5.76 -6.30
CA VAL A 39 0.92 6.74 -5.76
C VAL A 39 1.77 7.25 -6.91
N PRO A 40 1.44 8.41 -7.47
CA PRO A 40 2.25 8.98 -8.55
C PRO A 40 3.56 9.55 -8.00
N ASP A 41 4.58 9.56 -8.83
CA ASP A 41 5.86 10.20 -8.54
C ASP A 41 6.52 9.77 -7.24
N CYS A 42 6.39 8.49 -6.86
CA CYS A 42 7.04 8.01 -5.66
C CYS A 42 8.24 7.14 -5.99
N ASP A 43 9.20 7.15 -5.07
CA ASP A 43 10.33 6.25 -5.09
C ASP A 43 9.87 4.91 -4.53
N GLU A 44 10.22 3.82 -5.21
CA GLU A 44 9.88 2.47 -4.79
C GLU A 44 10.33 2.18 -3.35
N GLU A 45 11.55 2.59 -3.01
CA GLU A 45 12.11 2.39 -1.68
C GLU A 45 11.31 3.14 -0.62
N GLN A 46 10.95 4.38 -0.93
CA GLN A 46 10.16 5.23 -0.05
C GLN A 46 8.76 4.64 0.17
N LEU A 47 8.16 4.13 -0.89
CA LEU A 47 6.84 3.50 -0.81
C LEU A 47 6.90 2.22 0.03
N THR A 48 7.94 1.41 -0.15
CA THR A 48 8.12 0.19 0.62
C THR A 48 8.22 0.49 2.12
N HIS A 49 9.01 1.51 2.48
CA HIS A 49 9.14 1.92 3.88
C HIS A 49 7.82 2.39 4.46
N ALA A 50 7.04 3.13 3.68
CA ALA A 50 5.73 3.61 4.13
C ALA A 50 4.77 2.44 4.39
N ILE A 51 4.75 1.45 3.50
CA ILE A 51 3.91 0.28 3.66
C ILE A 51 4.32 -0.52 4.89
N GLU A 52 5.62 -0.73 5.09
CA GLU A 52 6.13 -1.45 6.25
C GLU A 52 5.79 -0.74 7.56
N ASP A 53 5.92 0.58 7.60
CA ASP A 53 5.56 1.36 8.77
C ASP A 53 4.07 1.28 9.06
N TRP A 54 3.24 1.31 8.03
CA TRP A 54 1.81 1.19 8.17
C TRP A 54 1.43 -0.17 8.78
N ILE A 55 2.02 -1.25 8.27
CA ILE A 55 1.77 -2.59 8.78
C ILE A 55 2.20 -2.69 10.24
N ARG A 56 3.38 -2.19 10.56
CA ARG A 56 3.93 -2.25 11.91
C ARG A 56 3.12 -1.42 12.90
N ALA A 57 2.76 -0.20 12.50
CA ALA A 57 2.03 0.71 13.38
C ALA A 57 0.65 0.21 13.75
N ARG A 58 0.03 -0.55 12.87
CA ARG A 58 -1.32 -1.07 13.10
C ARG A 58 -1.34 -2.55 13.43
N GLU A 59 -0.17 -3.17 13.56
CA GLU A 59 -0.02 -4.59 13.88
C GLU A 59 -0.85 -5.47 12.95
N LEU A 60 -0.80 -5.15 11.64
CA LEU A 60 -1.58 -5.88 10.65
C LEU A 60 -0.95 -7.24 10.33
N PRO A 61 -1.76 -8.28 10.10
CA PRO A 61 -1.26 -9.60 9.76
C PRO A 61 -0.91 -9.73 8.29
N PHE A 62 -0.23 -8.72 7.72
CA PHE A 62 0.12 -8.68 6.31
C PHE A 62 1.61 -8.50 6.13
N VAL A 63 2.08 -8.85 4.94
CA VAL A 63 3.43 -8.54 4.50
C VAL A 63 3.34 -7.88 3.12
N PRO A 64 4.24 -6.95 2.81
CA PRO A 64 4.27 -6.37 1.47
C PRO A 64 4.84 -7.38 0.48
N VAL A 65 4.18 -7.51 -0.65
CA VAL A 65 4.62 -8.40 -1.72
C VAL A 65 4.81 -7.55 -2.97
N ARG A 66 5.98 -7.65 -3.57
CA ARG A 66 6.25 -6.95 -4.83
C ARG A 66 5.82 -7.84 -5.99
N ILE A 67 4.89 -7.33 -6.80
CA ILE A 67 4.37 -8.06 -7.96
C ILE A 67 5.23 -7.74 -9.19
N ASP A 68 5.48 -6.45 -9.41
CA ASP A 68 6.35 -6.01 -10.51
C ASP A 68 7.00 -4.68 -10.12
N ASP A 69 7.69 -4.03 -11.05
CA ASP A 69 8.43 -2.80 -10.76
C ASP A 69 7.56 -1.65 -10.24
N CYS A 70 6.27 -1.69 -10.52
CA CYS A 70 5.36 -0.61 -10.19
C CYS A 70 4.20 -1.04 -9.28
N THR A 71 4.09 -2.32 -8.96
CA THR A 71 2.93 -2.85 -8.25
C THR A 71 3.33 -3.61 -7.01
N PHE A 72 2.72 -3.23 -5.90
CA PHE A 72 2.87 -3.93 -4.62
C PHE A 72 1.51 -4.45 -4.19
N ALA A 73 1.51 -5.47 -3.37
CA ALA A 73 0.29 -5.97 -2.73
C ALA A 73 0.56 -6.19 -1.26
N VAL A 74 -0.46 -6.09 -0.43
CA VAL A 74 -0.37 -6.50 0.96
C VAL A 74 -1.24 -7.73 1.12
N ALA A 75 -0.66 -8.79 1.66
CA ALA A 75 -1.33 -10.07 1.75
C ALA A 75 -0.89 -10.81 3.02
N PRO A 76 -1.70 -11.76 3.51
CA PRO A 76 -1.28 -12.58 4.63
C PRO A 76 -0.01 -13.33 4.28
N PRO A 77 0.91 -13.54 5.24
CA PRO A 77 2.13 -14.31 4.95
C PRO A 77 1.77 -15.73 4.56
N ALA A 78 2.54 -16.31 3.66
CA ALA A 78 2.39 -17.70 3.29
C ALA A 78 2.78 -18.55 4.51
N GLY A 79 1.83 -19.25 5.04
CA GLY A 79 2.02 -19.96 6.30
C GLY A 79 2.29 -21.39 6.15
#